data_6cb91f3273740206ebad9ed448542410
#
_entry.id   6cb91f3273740206ebad9ed448542410
#
_cell.length_a   1.000
_cell.length_b   1.000
_cell.length_c   1.000
_cell.angle_alpha   90.00
_cell.angle_beta   90.00
_cell.angle_gamma   90.00
#
_symmetry.space_group_name_H-M   'P 1'
#
loop_
_entity.id
_entity.type
_entity.pdbx_description
1 polymer ?
#
loop_
_entity_poly.entity_id
_entity_poly.type
_entity_poly.pdbx_seq_one_letter_code
_entity_poly.pdbx_strand_id
1 'polypeptide(L)'
;MLAPLAEAPERSALLLDVDGVLAPIVARPELAEVPAETRAELRRLAGRYRLVACVSGRAGDDARRLVHVEGVEVAGNHGLELDPRADEMAERIAAFRATLAWPVEDKRLSLALHFREATDEEAALRELEAVAERARVEGLLPRWGRKVLEIRPPLDTDKGTAVKLLLERSGAQQGLYAGDDTTDLDAFVGLRSAGLEHAVCVAVASAEGPAALRETADLVVENPEAFALTLRSL
;
A
#
# COMPACT_ATOMS: atom_id res chain seq x y z
N MET A 1 -7.09 -1.58 23.87
CA MET A 1 -6.52 -1.05 22.62
C MET A 1 -7.54 -1.17 21.47
N LEU A 2 -7.99 -2.38 21.09
CA LEU A 2 -8.97 -2.57 20.01
C LEU A 2 -10.44 -2.38 20.43
N ALA A 3 -10.75 -2.50 21.73
CA ALA A 3 -12.11 -2.42 22.23
C ALA A 3 -12.89 -1.17 21.77
N PRO A 4 -12.33 0.07 21.79
CA PRO A 4 -13.07 1.24 21.33
C PRO A 4 -13.52 1.13 19.86
N LEU A 5 -12.70 0.52 18.99
CA LEU A 5 -13.04 0.31 17.58
C LEU A 5 -14.18 -0.71 17.43
N ALA A 6 -14.15 -1.79 18.21
CA ALA A 6 -15.17 -2.86 18.20
C ALA A 6 -16.50 -2.42 18.80
N GLU A 7 -16.49 -1.49 19.78
CA GLU A 7 -17.65 -0.93 20.44
C GLU A 7 -18.37 0.16 19.62
N ALA A 8 -17.65 0.85 18.72
CA ALA A 8 -18.19 1.91 17.86
C ALA A 8 -17.75 1.74 16.39
N PRO A 9 -18.10 0.61 15.72
CA PRO A 9 -17.66 0.35 14.36
C PRO A 9 -18.18 1.36 13.35
N GLU A 10 -19.37 1.92 13.55
CA GLU A 10 -19.96 2.96 12.68
C GLU A 10 -19.24 4.31 12.73
N ARG A 11 -18.32 4.50 13.69
CA ARG A 11 -17.43 5.66 13.83
C ARG A 11 -15.99 5.34 13.50
N SER A 12 -15.66 4.08 13.17
CA SER A 12 -14.32 3.55 13.08
C SER A 12 -13.95 3.17 11.64
N ALA A 13 -12.72 3.47 11.24
CA ALA A 13 -12.12 3.06 9.98
C ALA A 13 -11.05 1.99 10.20
N LEU A 14 -11.03 0.98 9.34
CA LEU A 14 -9.99 -0.04 9.25
C LEU A 14 -9.23 0.17 7.94
N LEU A 15 -7.97 0.53 8.03
CA LEU A 15 -7.08 0.81 6.91
C LEU A 15 -5.97 -0.24 6.92
N LEU A 16 -5.80 -0.98 5.85
CA LEU A 16 -5.02 -2.21 5.83
C LEU A 16 -4.08 -2.23 4.62
N ASP A 17 -2.82 -2.59 4.82
CA ASP A 17 -2.00 -3.01 3.68
C ASP A 17 -2.44 -4.40 3.20
N VAL A 18 -2.03 -4.79 2.02
CA VAL A 18 -2.42 -6.06 1.38
C VAL A 18 -1.32 -7.09 1.52
N ASP A 19 -0.15 -6.82 0.93
CA ASP A 19 0.97 -7.76 0.96
C ASP A 19 1.62 -7.74 2.34
N GLY A 20 1.89 -8.91 2.91
CA GLY A 20 2.44 -9.03 4.26
C GLY A 20 1.43 -8.81 5.39
N VAL A 21 0.21 -8.33 5.10
CA VAL A 21 -0.85 -8.06 6.10
C VAL A 21 -2.07 -8.93 5.88
N LEU A 22 -2.72 -8.84 4.72
CA LEU A 22 -3.88 -9.63 4.36
C LEU A 22 -3.51 -10.88 3.56
N ALA A 23 -2.45 -10.79 2.76
CA ALA A 23 -1.86 -11.87 2.00
C ALA A 23 -0.43 -12.13 2.47
N PRO A 24 -0.01 -13.39 2.62
CA PRO A 24 1.40 -13.71 2.88
C PRO A 24 2.31 -13.19 1.76
N ILE A 25 3.54 -12.77 2.12
CA ILE A 25 4.55 -12.42 1.13
C ILE A 25 4.97 -13.68 0.39
N VAL A 26 4.99 -13.61 -0.94
CA VAL A 26 5.36 -14.70 -1.83
C VAL A 26 6.47 -14.27 -2.79
N ALA A 27 7.21 -15.23 -3.35
CA ALA A 27 8.34 -14.96 -4.22
C ALA A 27 7.95 -14.24 -5.53
N ARG A 28 6.74 -14.44 -6.01
CA ARG A 28 6.19 -13.80 -7.21
C ARG A 28 4.84 -13.16 -6.90
N PRO A 29 4.67 -11.86 -7.17
CA PRO A 29 3.46 -11.11 -6.84
C PRO A 29 2.16 -11.71 -7.39
N GLU A 30 2.23 -12.40 -8.54
CA GLU A 30 1.07 -13.02 -9.19
C GLU A 30 0.53 -14.24 -8.41
N LEU A 31 1.36 -14.80 -7.52
CA LEU A 31 0.99 -15.94 -6.67
C LEU A 31 0.42 -15.51 -5.31
N ALA A 32 0.39 -14.21 -5.03
CA ALA A 32 -0.21 -13.74 -3.79
C ALA A 32 -1.71 -14.04 -3.77
N GLU A 33 -2.19 -14.47 -2.62
CA GLU A 33 -3.60 -14.75 -2.40
C GLU A 33 -4.01 -14.30 -0.99
N VAL A 34 -5.11 -13.56 -0.89
CA VAL A 34 -5.77 -13.30 0.39
C VAL A 34 -6.55 -14.57 0.77
N PRO A 35 -6.29 -15.19 1.92
CA PRO A 35 -6.99 -16.41 2.32
C PRO A 35 -8.51 -16.22 2.39
N ALA A 36 -9.26 -17.27 2.06
CA ALA A 36 -10.72 -17.22 2.04
C ALA A 36 -11.33 -16.80 3.40
N GLU A 37 -10.70 -17.22 4.50
CA GLU A 37 -11.10 -16.82 5.85
C GLU A 37 -10.89 -15.33 6.10
N THR A 38 -9.76 -14.79 5.67
CA THR A 38 -9.47 -13.34 5.76
C THR A 38 -10.48 -12.53 4.94
N ARG A 39 -10.81 -13.00 3.72
CA ARG A 39 -11.87 -12.38 2.90
C ARG A 39 -13.24 -12.43 3.57
N ALA A 40 -13.56 -13.51 4.26
CA ALA A 40 -14.81 -13.62 5.01
C ALA A 40 -14.90 -12.59 6.15
N GLU A 41 -13.79 -12.39 6.89
CA GLU A 41 -13.71 -11.36 7.93
C GLU A 41 -13.79 -9.94 7.36
N LEU A 42 -13.07 -9.66 6.27
CA LEU A 42 -13.17 -8.36 5.60
C LEU A 42 -14.61 -8.05 5.17
N ARG A 43 -15.34 -9.04 4.65
CA ARG A 43 -16.74 -8.87 4.25
C ARG A 43 -17.64 -8.59 5.46
N ARG A 44 -17.41 -9.27 6.58
CA ARG A 44 -18.12 -9.02 7.84
C ARG A 44 -17.86 -7.60 8.34
N LEU A 45 -16.60 -7.17 8.32
CA LEU A 45 -16.17 -5.85 8.80
C LEU A 45 -16.68 -4.72 7.87
N ALA A 46 -16.63 -4.91 6.55
CA ALA A 46 -17.14 -3.93 5.59
C ALA A 46 -18.65 -3.64 5.76
N GLY A 47 -19.41 -4.63 6.25
CA GLY A 47 -20.84 -4.44 6.59
C GLY A 47 -21.11 -3.75 7.95
N ARG A 48 -20.07 -3.51 8.77
CA ARG A 48 -20.22 -2.98 10.13
C ARG A 48 -19.49 -1.65 10.35
N TYR A 49 -18.28 -1.55 9.82
CA TYR A 49 -17.39 -0.40 10.03
C TYR A 49 -17.74 0.76 9.11
N ARG A 50 -17.47 1.97 9.58
CA ARG A 50 -17.64 3.21 8.81
C ARG A 50 -16.87 3.16 7.49
N LEU A 51 -15.68 2.59 7.53
CA LEU A 51 -14.82 2.36 6.38
C LEU A 51 -13.95 1.12 6.61
N VAL A 52 -13.85 0.27 5.62
CA VAL A 52 -12.77 -0.70 5.48
C VAL A 52 -12.08 -0.41 4.16
N ALA A 53 -10.79 -0.10 4.20
CA ALA A 53 -10.02 0.23 3.01
C ALA A 53 -8.66 -0.46 2.99
N CYS A 54 -8.21 -0.82 1.78
CA CYS A 54 -6.85 -1.30 1.55
C CYS A 54 -6.02 -0.18 0.92
N VAL A 55 -4.81 0.06 1.44
CA VAL A 55 -3.82 1.00 0.90
C VAL A 55 -2.59 0.22 0.49
N SER A 56 -2.39 0.00 -0.80
CA SER A 56 -1.41 -0.94 -1.34
C SER A 56 -0.42 -0.29 -2.31
N GLY A 57 0.80 -0.82 -2.37
CA GLY A 57 1.78 -0.50 -3.43
C GLY A 57 1.46 -1.12 -4.79
N ARG A 58 0.50 -2.06 -4.85
CA ARG A 58 -0.01 -2.62 -6.10
C ARG A 58 -0.83 -1.60 -6.86
N ALA A 59 -0.97 -1.79 -8.18
CA ALA A 59 -2.03 -1.11 -8.93
C ALA A 59 -3.40 -1.45 -8.32
N GLY A 60 -4.31 -0.49 -8.28
CA GLY A 60 -5.60 -0.66 -7.60
C GLY A 60 -6.43 -1.79 -8.16
N ASP A 61 -6.40 -2.01 -9.49
CA ASP A 61 -7.11 -3.14 -10.11
C ASP A 61 -6.54 -4.49 -9.67
N ASP A 62 -5.22 -4.60 -9.48
CA ASP A 62 -4.57 -5.80 -8.97
C ASP A 62 -4.93 -6.03 -7.50
N ALA A 63 -4.85 -4.99 -6.68
CA ALA A 63 -5.23 -5.07 -5.28
C ALA A 63 -6.73 -5.40 -5.13
N ARG A 64 -7.63 -4.80 -5.94
CA ARG A 64 -9.06 -5.13 -5.96
C ARG A 64 -9.32 -6.61 -6.33
N ARG A 65 -8.60 -7.13 -7.34
CA ARG A 65 -8.71 -8.55 -7.73
C ARG A 65 -8.23 -9.48 -6.61
N LEU A 66 -7.15 -9.08 -5.93
CA LEU A 66 -6.55 -9.87 -4.87
C LEU A 66 -7.43 -9.90 -3.61
N VAL A 67 -7.92 -8.76 -3.16
CA VAL A 67 -8.82 -8.63 -2.00
C VAL A 67 -10.18 -9.26 -2.29
N HIS A 68 -10.77 -8.96 -3.43
CA HIS A 68 -12.02 -9.52 -3.95
C HIS A 68 -13.16 -9.52 -2.92
N VAL A 69 -13.39 -8.39 -2.27
CA VAL A 69 -14.45 -8.18 -1.28
C VAL A 69 -15.19 -6.90 -1.61
N GLU A 70 -16.51 -7.01 -1.84
CA GLU A 70 -17.39 -5.87 -2.03
C GLU A 70 -17.50 -5.05 -0.74
N GLY A 71 -17.56 -3.72 -0.87
CA GLY A 71 -17.62 -2.79 0.28
C GLY A 71 -16.26 -2.46 0.88
N VAL A 72 -15.16 -3.09 0.42
CA VAL A 72 -13.80 -2.67 0.77
C VAL A 72 -13.29 -1.67 -0.28
N GLU A 73 -12.95 -0.46 0.15
CA GLU A 73 -12.31 0.53 -0.71
C GLU A 73 -10.84 0.15 -0.96
N VAL A 74 -10.32 0.42 -2.16
CA VAL A 74 -8.93 0.10 -2.49
C VAL A 74 -8.25 1.33 -3.09
N ALA A 75 -7.17 1.76 -2.44
CA ALA A 75 -6.25 2.79 -2.90
C ALA A 75 -4.94 2.12 -3.33
N GLY A 76 -4.73 2.01 -4.62
CA GLY A 76 -3.51 1.45 -5.21
C GLY A 76 -2.39 2.47 -5.36
N ASN A 77 -1.20 1.98 -5.78
CA ASN A 77 -0.02 2.80 -6.05
C ASN A 77 0.35 3.72 -4.87
N HIS A 78 0.30 3.17 -3.63
CA HIS A 78 0.54 3.94 -2.39
C HIS A 78 -0.39 5.15 -2.22
N GLY A 79 -1.60 5.09 -2.76
CA GLY A 79 -2.58 6.18 -2.70
C GLY A 79 -2.56 7.14 -3.89
N LEU A 80 -1.65 7.01 -4.85
CA LEU A 80 -1.62 7.87 -6.05
C LEU A 80 -2.95 7.90 -6.79
N GLU A 81 -3.72 6.81 -6.75
CA GLU A 81 -5.04 6.73 -7.39
C GLU A 81 -6.10 7.65 -6.77
N LEU A 82 -5.86 8.15 -5.56
CA LEU A 82 -6.76 9.08 -4.88
C LEU A 82 -6.52 10.54 -5.28
N ASP A 83 -5.38 10.85 -5.93
CA ASP A 83 -5.07 12.21 -6.39
C ASP A 83 -6.00 12.58 -7.57
N PRO A 84 -6.62 13.77 -7.58
CA PRO A 84 -7.47 14.23 -8.67
C PRO A 84 -6.78 14.27 -10.05
N ARG A 85 -5.44 14.34 -10.07
CA ARG A 85 -4.64 14.34 -11.30
C ARG A 85 -4.22 12.95 -11.76
N ALA A 86 -4.70 11.89 -11.11
CA ALA A 86 -4.27 10.51 -11.38
C ALA A 86 -4.41 10.13 -12.86
N ASP A 87 -5.52 10.48 -13.51
CA ASP A 87 -5.76 10.14 -14.92
C ASP A 87 -4.79 10.88 -15.86
N GLU A 88 -4.56 12.18 -15.64
CA GLU A 88 -3.56 12.95 -16.39
C GLU A 88 -2.15 12.35 -16.22
N MET A 89 -1.80 11.97 -15.00
CA MET A 89 -0.51 11.35 -14.71
C MET A 89 -0.37 9.96 -15.32
N ALA A 90 -1.45 9.19 -15.40
CA ALA A 90 -1.45 7.89 -16.07
C ALA A 90 -1.11 8.03 -17.56
N GLU A 91 -1.64 9.05 -18.24
CA GLU A 91 -1.31 9.33 -19.65
C GLU A 91 0.18 9.68 -19.81
N ARG A 92 0.74 10.49 -18.92
CA ARG A 92 2.18 10.83 -18.93
C ARG A 92 3.05 9.60 -18.68
N ILE A 93 2.71 8.76 -17.72
CA ILE A 93 3.42 7.51 -17.42
C ILE A 93 3.36 6.56 -18.62
N ALA A 94 2.18 6.41 -19.26
CA ALA A 94 2.03 5.58 -20.45
C ALA A 94 2.86 6.10 -21.64
N ALA A 95 2.90 7.42 -21.85
CA ALA A 95 3.75 8.02 -22.88
C ALA A 95 5.25 7.75 -22.60
N PHE A 96 5.72 7.91 -21.39
CA PHE A 96 7.10 7.60 -21.02
C PHE A 96 7.41 6.10 -21.18
N ARG A 97 6.52 5.21 -20.75
CA ARG A 97 6.64 3.77 -20.92
C ARG A 97 6.88 3.37 -22.36
N ALA A 98 6.15 4.00 -23.31
CA ALA A 98 6.28 3.70 -24.75
C ALA A 98 7.68 3.99 -25.31
N THR A 99 8.53 4.75 -24.61
CA THR A 99 9.90 5.07 -24.99
C THR A 99 10.95 4.08 -24.42
N LEU A 100 10.52 3.14 -23.57
CA LEU A 100 11.41 2.23 -22.86
C LEU A 100 11.59 0.92 -23.62
N ALA A 101 12.86 0.48 -23.77
CA ALA A 101 13.20 -0.84 -24.28
C ALA A 101 13.35 -1.89 -23.15
N TRP A 102 13.54 -1.44 -21.90
CA TRP A 102 13.66 -2.32 -20.74
C TRP A 102 12.32 -2.99 -20.40
N PRO A 103 12.30 -4.25 -19.91
CA PRO A 103 11.08 -4.87 -19.40
C PRO A 103 10.48 -4.07 -18.23
N VAL A 104 9.20 -3.76 -18.32
CA VAL A 104 8.52 -2.86 -17.37
C VAL A 104 7.33 -3.56 -16.76
N GLU A 105 7.24 -3.56 -15.44
CA GLU A 105 5.99 -3.79 -14.72
C GLU A 105 5.22 -2.47 -14.71
N ASP A 106 4.10 -2.44 -15.44
CA ASP A 106 3.24 -1.28 -15.56
C ASP A 106 2.15 -1.30 -14.48
N LYS A 107 2.23 -0.35 -13.56
CA LYS A 107 1.24 -0.16 -12.48
C LYS A 107 0.26 0.98 -12.78
N ARG A 108 0.12 1.37 -14.04
CA ARG A 108 -0.69 2.51 -14.53
C ARG A 108 -0.16 3.87 -14.10
N LEU A 109 0.06 4.10 -12.81
CA LEU A 109 0.54 5.36 -12.23
C LEU A 109 2.02 5.32 -11.84
N SER A 110 2.67 4.19 -11.95
CA SER A 110 4.11 4.05 -11.82
C SER A 110 4.62 2.91 -12.70
N LEU A 111 5.93 2.93 -12.98
CA LEU A 111 6.61 1.89 -13.74
C LEU A 111 7.70 1.31 -12.87
N ALA A 112 7.76 -0.01 -12.74
CA ALA A 112 8.86 -0.69 -12.05
C ALA A 112 9.75 -1.44 -13.05
N LEU A 113 11.03 -1.08 -13.05
CA LEU A 113 12.06 -1.66 -13.91
C LEU A 113 12.97 -2.52 -13.04
N HIS A 114 12.69 -3.82 -13.01
CA HIS A 114 13.44 -4.79 -12.21
C HIS A 114 14.73 -5.18 -12.88
N PHE A 115 15.82 -5.30 -12.10
CA PHE A 115 17.13 -5.79 -12.58
C PHE A 115 17.72 -6.90 -11.71
N ARG A 116 16.87 -7.54 -10.88
CA ARG A 116 17.29 -8.65 -10.01
C ARG A 116 17.84 -9.84 -10.77
N GLU A 117 17.32 -10.08 -11.98
CA GLU A 117 17.71 -11.19 -12.87
C GLU A 117 18.75 -10.79 -13.93
N ALA A 118 19.27 -9.57 -13.86
CA ALA A 118 20.30 -9.12 -14.80
C ALA A 118 21.59 -9.92 -14.62
N THR A 119 22.12 -10.45 -15.72
CA THR A 119 23.39 -11.19 -15.72
C THR A 119 24.60 -10.29 -15.48
N ASP A 120 24.52 -9.02 -15.88
CA ASP A 120 25.49 -7.96 -15.62
C ASP A 120 24.77 -6.80 -14.89
N GLU A 121 24.91 -6.78 -13.57
CA GLU A 121 24.25 -5.78 -12.74
C GLU A 121 24.79 -4.37 -12.98
N GLU A 122 26.10 -4.22 -13.24
CA GLU A 122 26.68 -2.90 -13.50
C GLU A 122 26.19 -2.33 -14.84
N ALA A 123 26.07 -3.16 -15.87
CA ALA A 123 25.49 -2.74 -17.15
C ALA A 123 24.03 -2.35 -17.00
N ALA A 124 23.24 -3.14 -16.25
CA ALA A 124 21.85 -2.85 -15.95
C ALA A 124 21.70 -1.51 -15.21
N LEU A 125 22.51 -1.26 -14.19
CA LEU A 125 22.50 0.01 -13.45
C LEU A 125 22.81 1.20 -14.36
N ARG A 126 23.84 1.12 -15.22
CA ARG A 126 24.16 2.21 -16.17
C ARG A 126 23.00 2.51 -17.12
N GLU A 127 22.33 1.48 -17.64
CA GLU A 127 21.17 1.65 -18.51
C GLU A 127 19.99 2.30 -17.77
N LEU A 128 19.70 1.81 -16.56
CA LEU A 128 18.60 2.35 -15.74
C LEU A 128 18.89 3.75 -15.20
N GLU A 129 20.16 4.12 -14.98
CA GLU A 129 20.54 5.51 -14.65
C GLU A 129 20.21 6.45 -15.81
N ALA A 130 20.44 6.04 -17.05
CA ALA A 130 20.05 6.83 -18.23
C ALA A 130 18.52 6.97 -18.33
N VAL A 131 17.77 5.91 -17.98
CA VAL A 131 16.30 5.96 -17.90
C VAL A 131 15.85 6.95 -16.80
N ALA A 132 16.47 6.88 -15.62
CA ALA A 132 16.17 7.76 -14.51
C ALA A 132 16.41 9.23 -14.86
N GLU A 133 17.51 9.54 -15.56
CA GLU A 133 17.80 10.91 -15.99
C GLU A 133 16.76 11.42 -17.01
N ARG A 134 16.39 10.60 -17.99
CA ARG A 134 15.31 10.96 -18.92
C ARG A 134 13.99 11.20 -18.19
N ALA A 135 13.64 10.36 -17.23
CA ALA A 135 12.45 10.56 -16.41
C ALA A 135 12.46 11.91 -15.69
N ARG A 136 13.60 12.32 -15.11
CA ARG A 136 13.75 13.64 -14.48
C ARG A 136 13.56 14.79 -15.47
N VAL A 137 14.12 14.67 -16.67
CA VAL A 137 13.97 15.69 -17.75
C VAL A 137 12.50 15.84 -18.15
N GLU A 138 11.74 14.74 -18.15
CA GLU A 138 10.30 14.75 -18.44
C GLU A 138 9.43 15.10 -17.21
N GLY A 139 10.07 15.48 -16.08
CA GLY A 139 9.39 15.87 -14.85
C GLY A 139 8.73 14.72 -14.12
N LEU A 140 9.22 13.49 -14.30
CA LEU A 140 8.87 12.31 -13.52
C LEU A 140 9.88 12.09 -12.39
N LEU A 141 9.51 11.31 -11.39
CA LEU A 141 10.31 11.05 -10.19
C LEU A 141 10.86 9.62 -10.20
N PRO A 142 12.15 9.40 -10.54
CA PRO A 142 12.78 8.11 -10.36
C PRO A 142 13.09 7.87 -8.88
N ARG A 143 12.76 6.68 -8.39
CA ARG A 143 13.10 6.18 -7.05
C ARG A 143 13.81 4.84 -7.16
N TRP A 144 14.96 4.71 -6.51
CA TRP A 144 15.69 3.46 -6.44
C TRP A 144 15.22 2.65 -5.23
N GLY A 145 14.87 1.39 -5.48
CA GLY A 145 14.61 0.38 -4.47
C GLY A 145 15.61 -0.77 -4.54
N ARG A 146 15.31 -1.86 -3.83
CA ARG A 146 16.15 -3.05 -3.83
C ARG A 146 16.03 -3.79 -5.16
N LYS A 147 17.02 -3.60 -6.08
CA LYS A 147 17.06 -4.20 -7.42
C LYS A 147 15.89 -3.76 -8.33
N VAL A 148 15.40 -2.54 -8.14
CA VAL A 148 14.34 -1.95 -8.95
C VAL A 148 14.55 -0.45 -9.08
N LEU A 149 14.25 0.10 -10.26
CA LEU A 149 14.04 1.51 -10.49
C LEU A 149 12.53 1.73 -10.68
N GLU A 150 11.92 2.51 -9.81
CA GLU A 150 10.54 2.93 -9.94
C GLU A 150 10.46 4.34 -10.52
N ILE A 151 9.64 4.54 -11.56
CA ILE A 151 9.33 5.85 -12.15
C ILE A 151 7.92 6.23 -11.71
N ARG A 152 7.79 7.37 -11.03
CA ARG A 152 6.54 7.88 -10.46
C ARG A 152 6.19 9.24 -11.03
N PRO A 153 4.91 9.62 -11.03
CA PRO A 153 4.50 10.99 -11.32
C PRO A 153 4.97 11.95 -10.21
N PRO A 154 5.08 13.25 -10.51
CA PRO A 154 5.46 14.28 -9.53
C PRO A 154 4.27 14.64 -8.62
N LEU A 155 3.71 13.63 -7.96
CA LEU A 155 2.66 13.77 -6.96
C LEU A 155 3.26 13.50 -5.58
N ASP A 156 3.01 14.42 -4.67
CA ASP A 156 3.44 14.27 -3.27
C ASP A 156 2.41 13.42 -2.51
N THR A 157 2.38 12.15 -2.85
CA THR A 157 1.45 11.16 -2.31
C THR A 157 2.22 9.93 -1.81
N ASP A 158 1.91 9.53 -0.60
CA ASP A 158 2.38 8.34 0.08
C ASP A 158 1.22 7.65 0.81
N LYS A 159 1.47 6.52 1.49
CA LYS A 159 0.43 5.83 2.26
C LYS A 159 -0.15 6.71 3.39
N GLY A 160 0.62 7.65 3.94
CA GLY A 160 0.16 8.54 5.01
C GLY A 160 -0.83 9.58 4.52
N THR A 161 -0.56 10.19 3.38
CA THR A 161 -1.51 11.11 2.72
C THR A 161 -2.77 10.39 2.27
N ALA A 162 -2.66 9.16 1.76
CA ALA A 162 -3.80 8.31 1.42
C ALA A 162 -4.68 8.00 2.64
N VAL A 163 -4.07 7.61 3.75
CA VAL A 163 -4.75 7.34 5.03
C VAL A 163 -5.53 8.57 5.50
N LYS A 164 -4.91 9.75 5.52
CA LYS A 164 -5.58 11.00 5.90
C LYS A 164 -6.79 11.30 5.04
N LEU A 165 -6.62 11.20 3.72
CA LEU A 165 -7.70 11.49 2.77
C LEU A 165 -8.87 10.51 2.92
N LEU A 166 -8.62 9.23 3.12
CA LEU A 166 -9.65 8.21 3.36
C LEU A 166 -10.40 8.47 4.68
N LEU A 167 -9.68 8.81 5.75
CA LEU A 167 -10.28 9.18 7.03
C LEU A 167 -11.15 10.43 6.92
N GLU A 168 -10.66 11.48 6.27
CA GLU A 168 -11.40 12.72 6.05
C GLU A 168 -12.68 12.47 5.25
N ARG A 169 -12.60 11.76 4.13
CA ARG A 169 -13.75 11.43 3.29
C ARG A 169 -14.80 10.59 4.01
N SER A 170 -14.36 9.63 4.83
CA SER A 170 -15.27 8.77 5.58
C SER A 170 -15.93 9.48 6.76
N GLY A 171 -15.29 10.51 7.33
CA GLY A 171 -15.70 11.14 8.58
C GLY A 171 -15.54 10.21 9.79
N ALA A 172 -14.66 9.22 9.72
CA ALA A 172 -14.34 8.34 10.84
C ALA A 172 -13.70 9.13 11.98
N GLN A 173 -14.03 8.79 13.21
CA GLN A 173 -13.52 9.43 14.42
C GLN A 173 -12.49 8.57 15.13
N GLN A 174 -12.42 7.30 14.78
CA GLN A 174 -11.46 6.33 15.26
C GLN A 174 -10.88 5.57 14.08
N GLY A 175 -9.65 5.06 14.21
CA GLY A 175 -9.03 4.35 13.12
C GLY A 175 -7.97 3.33 13.55
N LEU A 176 -7.83 2.30 12.73
CA LEU A 176 -6.73 1.36 12.78
C LEU A 176 -6.02 1.36 11.44
N TYR A 177 -4.69 1.33 11.47
CA TYR A 177 -3.88 0.99 10.31
C TYR A 177 -3.02 -0.24 10.61
N ALA A 178 -2.98 -1.21 9.69
CA ALA A 178 -2.09 -2.37 9.77
C ALA A 178 -1.15 -2.42 8.57
N GLY A 179 0.15 -2.60 8.82
CA GLY A 179 1.20 -2.65 7.81
C GLY A 179 2.37 -3.54 8.20
N ASP A 180 3.26 -3.87 7.26
CA ASP A 180 4.44 -4.73 7.47
C ASP A 180 5.76 -4.15 6.94
N ASP A 181 5.72 -3.10 6.11
CA ASP A 181 6.87 -2.56 5.38
C ASP A 181 7.22 -1.11 5.77
N THR A 182 8.32 -0.61 5.23
CA THR A 182 8.83 0.74 5.45
C THR A 182 7.83 1.83 5.05
N THR A 183 7.09 1.61 3.97
CA THR A 183 6.06 2.56 3.49
C THR A 183 4.88 2.71 4.45
N ASP A 184 4.69 1.76 5.37
CA ASP A 184 3.64 1.80 6.39
C ASP A 184 3.98 2.71 7.57
N LEU A 185 5.25 3.09 7.71
CA LEU A 185 5.63 4.15 8.65
C LEU A 185 4.96 5.49 8.31
N ASP A 186 4.88 5.82 7.02
CA ASP A 186 4.17 7.02 6.54
C ASP A 186 2.67 6.91 6.89
N ALA A 187 2.09 5.73 6.71
CA ALA A 187 0.69 5.47 7.07
C ALA A 187 0.43 5.61 8.59
N PHE A 188 1.35 5.14 9.44
CA PHE A 188 1.27 5.36 10.90
C PHE A 188 1.32 6.84 11.26
N VAL A 189 2.22 7.60 10.61
CA VAL A 189 2.26 9.07 10.77
C VAL A 189 0.96 9.71 10.28
N GLY A 190 0.43 9.26 9.14
CA GLY A 190 -0.84 9.72 8.59
C GLY A 190 -1.99 9.50 9.55
N LEU A 191 -2.13 8.28 10.08
CA LEU A 191 -3.19 7.91 11.04
C LEU A 191 -3.12 8.75 12.32
N ARG A 192 -1.93 8.84 12.93
CA ARG A 192 -1.72 9.57 14.20
C ARG A 192 -1.94 11.07 14.08
N SER A 193 -1.68 11.63 12.90
CA SER A 193 -1.85 13.07 12.64
C SER A 193 -3.23 13.46 12.08
N ALA A 194 -4.14 12.49 11.93
CA ALA A 194 -5.49 12.73 11.41
C ALA A 194 -6.48 13.34 12.42
N GLY A 195 -6.06 13.56 13.68
CA GLY A 195 -6.90 14.17 14.71
C GLY A 195 -8.02 13.26 15.23
N LEU A 196 -7.84 11.93 15.16
CA LEU A 196 -8.79 10.94 15.63
C LEU A 196 -8.89 10.93 17.17
N GLU A 197 -10.06 10.58 17.71
CA GLU A 197 -10.26 10.32 19.13
C GLU A 197 -9.49 9.09 19.62
N HIS A 198 -9.34 8.09 18.71
CA HIS A 198 -8.60 6.87 18.98
C HIS A 198 -7.92 6.36 17.69
N ALA A 199 -6.62 6.10 17.76
CA ALA A 199 -5.82 5.62 16.65
C ALA A 199 -4.98 4.41 17.10
N VAL A 200 -4.97 3.35 16.31
CA VAL A 200 -4.19 2.13 16.59
C VAL A 200 -3.35 1.76 15.38
N CYS A 201 -2.03 1.74 15.57
CA CYS A 201 -1.07 1.27 14.56
C CYS A 201 -0.71 -0.19 14.86
N VAL A 202 -0.91 -1.07 13.91
CA VAL A 202 -0.60 -2.51 14.01
C VAL A 202 0.55 -2.85 13.07
N ALA A 203 1.64 -3.35 13.61
CA ALA A 203 2.71 -3.94 12.80
C ALA A 203 2.47 -5.44 12.65
N VAL A 204 2.38 -5.91 11.40
CA VAL A 204 2.43 -7.34 11.10
C VAL A 204 3.89 -7.70 10.88
N ALA A 205 4.45 -8.49 11.80
CA ALA A 205 5.86 -8.81 11.75
C ALA A 205 6.18 -9.71 10.57
N SER A 206 7.24 -9.37 9.85
CA SER A 206 7.85 -10.23 8.84
C SER A 206 9.34 -10.38 9.13
N ALA A 207 9.98 -11.40 8.57
CA ALA A 207 11.42 -11.62 8.74
C ALA A 207 12.25 -10.47 8.14
N GLU A 208 11.70 -9.76 7.15
CA GLU A 208 12.35 -8.68 6.42
C GLU A 208 11.80 -7.29 6.81
N GLY A 209 10.77 -7.22 7.67
CA GLY A 209 10.10 -5.98 8.07
C GLY A 209 11.01 -5.07 8.91
N PRO A 210 10.88 -3.74 8.75
CA PRO A 210 11.76 -2.78 9.42
C PRO A 210 11.52 -2.79 10.94
N ALA A 211 12.63 -2.75 11.72
CA ALA A 211 12.54 -2.67 13.18
C ALA A 211 11.73 -1.45 13.64
N ALA A 212 11.91 -0.31 12.95
CA ALA A 212 11.20 0.94 13.24
C ALA A 212 9.68 0.79 13.21
N LEU A 213 9.12 -0.05 12.32
CA LEU A 213 7.69 -0.28 12.27
C LEU A 213 7.18 -0.94 13.56
N ARG A 214 7.89 -1.95 14.05
CA ARG A 214 7.56 -2.63 15.31
C ARG A 214 7.73 -1.74 16.54
N GLU A 215 8.75 -0.88 16.54
CA GLU A 215 9.02 0.06 17.62
C GLU A 215 7.97 1.18 17.72
N THR A 216 7.38 1.55 16.58
CA THR A 216 6.37 2.62 16.52
C THR A 216 4.93 2.11 16.58
N ALA A 217 4.69 0.81 16.43
CA ALA A 217 3.35 0.23 16.51
C ALA A 217 2.82 0.18 17.94
N ASP A 218 1.49 0.28 18.07
CA ASP A 218 0.78 0.08 19.33
C ASP A 218 0.54 -1.41 19.60
N LEU A 219 0.42 -2.21 18.54
CA LEU A 219 0.27 -3.66 18.58
C LEU A 219 1.20 -4.30 17.54
N VAL A 220 1.87 -5.37 17.92
CA VAL A 220 2.68 -6.19 17.00
C VAL A 220 2.07 -7.59 16.95
N VAL A 221 1.79 -8.08 15.75
CA VAL A 221 1.35 -9.46 15.49
C VAL A 221 2.40 -10.19 14.65
N GLU A 222 2.49 -11.51 14.81
CA GLU A 222 3.63 -12.27 14.29
C GLU A 222 3.60 -12.51 12.78
N ASN A 223 2.41 -12.51 12.16
CA ASN A 223 2.22 -12.85 10.75
C ASN A 223 0.79 -12.52 10.29
N PRO A 224 0.47 -12.61 8.99
CA PRO A 224 -0.87 -12.39 8.46
C PRO A 224 -1.96 -13.27 9.08
N GLU A 225 -1.64 -14.52 9.44
CA GLU A 225 -2.59 -15.43 10.08
C GLU A 225 -2.98 -14.94 11.48
N ALA A 226 -2.00 -14.47 12.28
CA ALA A 226 -2.27 -13.86 13.58
C ALA A 226 -3.05 -12.55 13.44
N PHE A 227 -2.79 -11.78 12.37
CA PHE A 227 -3.58 -10.58 12.08
C PHE A 227 -5.02 -10.92 11.70
N ALA A 228 -5.27 -11.98 10.92
CA ALA A 228 -6.62 -12.45 10.63
C ALA A 228 -7.41 -12.81 11.90
N LEU A 229 -6.73 -13.39 12.91
CA LEU A 229 -7.35 -13.63 14.23
C LEU A 229 -7.67 -12.31 14.96
N THR A 230 -6.81 -11.30 14.82
CA THR A 230 -7.04 -9.97 15.36
C THR A 230 -8.29 -9.33 14.74
N LEU A 231 -8.49 -9.45 13.42
CA LEU A 231 -9.69 -8.98 12.73
C LEU A 231 -10.98 -9.60 13.26
N ARG A 232 -10.94 -10.86 13.73
CA ARG A 232 -12.11 -11.53 14.35
C ARG A 232 -12.56 -10.88 15.66
N SER A 233 -11.65 -10.19 16.36
CA SER A 233 -11.95 -9.51 17.61
C SER A 233 -12.56 -8.11 17.41
N LEU A 234 -12.60 -7.62 16.18
CA LEU A 234 -13.23 -6.39 15.72
C LEU A 234 -14.65 -6.70 15.17
#